data_2ee0df85055bde5382d7937564e3df70
#
_entry.id   2ee0df85055bde5382d7937564e3df70
#
_cell.length_a   1.000
_cell.length_b   1.000
_cell.length_c   1.000
_cell.angle_alpha   90.00
_cell.angle_beta   90.00
_cell.angle_gamma   90.00
#
_symmetry.space_group_name_H-M   'P 1'
#
loop_
_entity.id
_entity.type
_entity.pdbx_description
1 polymer ?
#
loop_
_entity_poly.entity_id
_entity_poly.type
_entity_poly.pdbx_seq_one_letter_code
_entity_poly.pdbx_strand_id
1 'polypeptide(L)'
;MQEFTDIYIGKVVDNKDPKKIGRLKINVPNIHGNIKKDDLPWANPCFPYGVDNKGIVFVPEKDTLCAVMFINGSIYAPIWLGVIYREKEDVPPDEIMEELS
;
A
#
# COMPACT_ATOMS: atom_id res chain seq x y z
N MET A 1 20.44 -12.85 -9.08
CA MET A 1 19.07 -12.30 -9.01
C MET A 1 19.02 -11.22 -7.96
N GLN A 2 18.42 -10.08 -8.29
CA GLN A 2 18.30 -8.99 -7.34
C GLN A 2 17.12 -9.23 -6.40
N GLU A 3 17.33 -8.99 -5.11
CA GLU A 3 16.28 -9.08 -4.13
C GLU A 3 15.94 -7.70 -3.57
N PHE A 4 14.67 -7.46 -3.29
CA PHE A 4 14.18 -6.19 -2.76
C PHE A 4 13.77 -6.39 -1.31
N THR A 5 14.70 -6.07 -0.39
CA THR A 5 14.57 -6.42 1.03
C THR A 5 14.32 -5.23 1.95
N ASP A 6 14.15 -4.04 1.39
CA ASP A 6 13.88 -2.83 2.18
C ASP A 6 12.38 -2.57 2.30
N ILE A 7 12.03 -1.52 3.03
CA ILE A 7 10.70 -0.94 3.00
C ILE A 7 10.74 0.20 1.99
N TYR A 8 9.80 0.20 1.08
CA TYR A 8 9.76 1.18 0.00
C TYR A 8 8.54 2.07 0.13
N ILE A 9 8.63 3.27 -0.41
CA ILE A 9 7.50 4.17 -0.49
C ILE A 9 7.02 4.18 -1.93
N GLY A 10 5.74 3.90 -2.14
CA GLY A 10 5.15 3.92 -3.47
C GLY A 10 3.83 4.68 -3.48
N LYS A 11 3.40 5.03 -4.68
CA LYS A 11 2.17 5.80 -4.89
C LYS A 11 1.09 4.88 -5.47
N VAL A 12 -0.11 4.94 -4.91
CA VAL A 12 -1.24 4.15 -5.41
C VAL A 12 -1.65 4.64 -6.79
N VAL A 13 -1.64 3.75 -7.77
CA VAL A 13 -2.06 4.09 -9.13
C VAL A 13 -3.35 3.38 -9.54
N ASP A 14 -3.75 2.33 -8.83
CA ASP A 14 -5.02 1.64 -9.06
C ASP A 14 -5.50 1.03 -7.76
N ASN A 15 -6.71 1.37 -7.36
CA ASN A 15 -7.34 0.84 -6.16
C ASN A 15 -8.64 0.07 -6.45
N LYS A 16 -8.86 -0.32 -7.69
CA LYS A 16 -10.04 -1.07 -8.12
C LYS A 16 -9.71 -2.54 -8.31
N ASP A 17 -9.54 -3.24 -7.19
CA ASP A 17 -9.18 -4.66 -7.20
C ASP A 17 -10.34 -5.52 -7.69
N PRO A 18 -10.20 -6.23 -8.82
CA PRO A 18 -11.28 -7.10 -9.30
C PRO A 18 -11.61 -8.25 -8.35
N LYS A 19 -10.67 -8.69 -7.52
CA LYS A 19 -10.94 -9.72 -6.51
C LYS A 19 -11.59 -9.18 -5.25
N LYS A 20 -11.63 -7.85 -5.10
CA LYS A 20 -12.27 -7.17 -3.95
C LYS A 20 -11.73 -7.62 -2.60
N ILE A 21 -10.41 -7.78 -2.53
CA ILE A 21 -9.73 -8.12 -1.27
C ILE A 21 -8.76 -7.00 -0.83
N GLY A 22 -8.87 -5.82 -1.43
CA GLY A 22 -8.09 -4.68 -1.00
C GLY A 22 -6.71 -4.58 -1.62
N ARG A 23 -6.47 -5.27 -2.73
CA ARG A 23 -5.19 -5.16 -3.42
C ARG A 23 -5.07 -3.80 -4.10
N LEU A 24 -3.84 -3.32 -4.19
CA LEU A 24 -3.52 -2.06 -4.86
C LEU A 24 -2.42 -2.26 -5.88
N LYS A 25 -2.48 -1.49 -6.97
CA LYS A 25 -1.31 -1.35 -7.82
C LYS A 25 -0.57 -0.10 -7.36
N ILE A 26 0.68 -0.28 -6.97
CA ILE A 26 1.49 0.78 -6.39
C ILE A 26 2.78 0.91 -7.18
N ASN A 27 3.10 2.11 -7.61
CA ASN A 27 4.36 2.39 -8.29
C ASN A 27 5.40 2.83 -7.27
N VAL A 28 6.46 2.04 -7.14
CA VAL A 28 7.64 2.37 -6.35
C VAL A 28 8.66 2.94 -7.32
N PRO A 29 8.93 4.27 -7.34
CA PRO A 29 9.68 4.88 -8.42
C PRO A 29 11.05 4.27 -8.70
N ASN A 30 11.78 3.90 -7.66
CA ASN A 30 13.13 3.34 -7.85
C ASN A 30 13.13 1.91 -8.38
N ILE A 31 11.98 1.24 -8.38
CA ILE A 31 11.86 -0.14 -8.84
C ILE A 31 11.08 -0.20 -10.14
N HIS A 32 9.91 0.45 -10.17
CA HIS A 32 8.99 0.36 -11.30
C HIS A 32 9.22 1.42 -12.36
N GLY A 33 9.71 2.60 -11.96
CA GLY A 33 9.97 3.68 -12.91
C GLY A 33 8.74 4.03 -13.72
N ASN A 34 8.85 3.88 -15.04
CA ASN A 34 7.80 4.23 -15.98
C ASN A 34 6.94 3.03 -16.41
N ILE A 35 6.95 1.95 -15.65
CA ILE A 35 6.11 0.79 -15.96
C ILE A 35 4.64 1.23 -15.96
N LYS A 36 3.91 0.81 -16.99
CA LYS A 36 2.50 1.15 -17.12
C LYS A 36 1.67 0.48 -16.02
N LYS A 37 0.59 1.14 -15.62
CA LYS A 37 -0.31 0.63 -14.59
C LYS A 37 -0.75 -0.82 -14.86
N ASP A 38 -1.06 -1.15 -16.10
CA ASP A 38 -1.56 -2.48 -16.43
C ASP A 38 -0.50 -3.57 -16.23
N ASP A 39 0.78 -3.20 -16.26
CA ASP A 39 1.88 -4.15 -16.12
C ASP A 39 2.38 -4.26 -14.67
N LEU A 40 1.88 -3.45 -13.77
CA LEU A 40 2.25 -3.53 -12.36
C LEU A 40 1.57 -4.72 -11.68
N PRO A 41 2.27 -5.42 -10.79
CA PRO A 41 1.63 -6.48 -10.01
C PRO A 41 0.68 -5.88 -8.97
N TRP A 42 -0.36 -6.65 -8.61
CA TRP A 42 -1.22 -6.27 -7.50
C TRP A 42 -0.48 -6.51 -6.19
N ALA A 43 -0.49 -5.52 -5.31
CA ALA A 43 0.07 -5.63 -3.97
C ALA A 43 -1.05 -6.05 -3.01
N ASN A 44 -0.85 -7.17 -2.33
CA ASN A 44 -1.82 -7.65 -1.36
C ASN A 44 -1.76 -6.80 -0.09
N PRO A 45 -2.91 -6.57 0.57
CA PRO A 45 -2.90 -5.84 1.84
C PRO A 45 -2.28 -6.67 2.96
N CYS A 46 -1.53 -6.00 3.83
CA CYS A 46 -1.00 -6.60 5.05
C CYS A 46 -1.61 -5.87 6.24
N PHE A 47 -2.77 -6.35 6.69
CA PHE A 47 -3.50 -5.73 7.77
C PHE A 47 -3.20 -6.42 9.10
N PRO A 48 -3.32 -5.70 10.21
CA PRO A 48 -3.03 -6.27 11.53
C PRO A 48 -3.94 -7.43 11.91
N TYR A 49 -5.13 -7.51 11.33
CA TYR A 49 -6.08 -8.55 11.67
C TYR A 49 -7.04 -8.83 10.53
N GLY A 50 -7.31 -10.11 10.29
CA GLY A 50 -8.29 -10.53 9.33
C GLY A 50 -8.36 -12.04 9.26
N VAL A 51 -9.47 -12.63 9.74
CA VAL A 51 -9.68 -14.07 9.73
C VAL A 51 -11.17 -14.38 9.81
N ASP A 52 -11.61 -15.38 9.07
CA ASP A 52 -13.00 -15.90 9.16
C ASP A 52 -14.07 -14.80 9.02
N ASN A 53 -13.96 -14.00 7.95
CA ASN A 53 -14.88 -12.90 7.64
C ASN A 53 -14.82 -11.72 8.61
N LYS A 54 -13.78 -11.66 9.45
CA LYS A 54 -13.55 -10.55 10.38
C LYS A 54 -12.24 -9.88 10.03
N GLY A 55 -12.15 -8.59 10.23
CA GLY A 55 -10.90 -7.91 9.97
C GLY A 55 -11.04 -6.41 9.85
N ILE A 56 -9.91 -5.80 9.50
CA ILE A 56 -9.79 -4.38 9.25
C ILE A 56 -9.84 -4.17 7.74
N VAL A 57 -10.66 -3.23 7.28
CA VAL A 57 -10.76 -2.93 5.85
C VAL A 57 -10.62 -1.43 5.65
N PHE A 58 -9.67 -1.03 4.82
CA PHE A 58 -9.61 0.31 4.28
C PHE A 58 -8.87 0.25 2.94
N VAL A 59 -9.27 1.12 2.01
CA VAL A 59 -8.68 1.16 0.68
C VAL A 59 -8.25 2.60 0.41
N PRO A 60 -6.94 2.84 0.34
CA PRO A 60 -6.44 4.20 0.07
C PRO A 60 -6.86 4.70 -1.30
N GLU A 61 -6.98 6.01 -1.40
CA GLU A 61 -7.28 6.66 -2.66
C GLU A 61 -6.06 6.67 -3.57
N LYS A 62 -6.29 6.88 -4.86
CA LYS A 62 -5.19 7.05 -5.82
C LYS A 62 -4.30 8.22 -5.39
N ASP A 63 -3.04 8.11 -5.74
CA ASP A 63 -1.97 9.08 -5.41
C ASP A 63 -1.58 9.12 -3.93
N THR A 64 -2.15 8.24 -3.11
CA THR A 64 -1.72 8.09 -1.71
C THR A 64 -0.37 7.40 -1.65
N LEU A 65 0.47 7.81 -0.69
CA LEU A 65 1.75 7.16 -0.47
C LEU A 65 1.60 6.03 0.53
N CYS A 66 2.10 4.86 0.16
CA CYS A 66 2.01 3.66 1.00
C CYS A 66 3.38 3.06 1.22
N ALA A 67 3.52 2.37 2.35
CA ALA A 67 4.68 1.54 2.61
C ALA A 67 4.49 0.19 1.92
N VAL A 68 5.51 -0.26 1.21
CA VAL A 68 5.48 -1.49 0.40
C VAL A 68 6.68 -2.34 0.74
N MET A 69 6.46 -3.65 0.87
CA MET A 69 7.51 -4.63 0.97
C MET A 69 7.28 -5.73 -0.06
N PHE A 70 8.28 -6.57 -0.25
CA PHE A 70 8.20 -7.66 -1.22
C PHE A 70 8.45 -8.98 -0.51
N ILE A 71 7.49 -9.90 -0.59
CA ILE A 71 7.60 -11.20 0.08
C ILE A 71 8.83 -11.95 -0.46
N ASN A 72 9.71 -12.35 0.42
CA ASN A 72 10.97 -13.04 0.09
C ASN A 72 11.82 -12.26 -0.92
N GLY A 73 11.69 -10.94 -0.95
CA GLY A 73 12.46 -10.09 -1.86
C GLY A 73 12.03 -10.15 -3.32
N SER A 74 10.90 -10.78 -3.62
CA SER A 74 10.44 -10.96 -5.00
C SER A 74 9.63 -9.76 -5.49
N ILE A 75 10.08 -9.17 -6.60
CA ILE A 75 9.38 -8.04 -7.22
C ILE A 75 7.95 -8.39 -7.65
N TYR A 76 7.65 -9.69 -7.81
CA TYR A 76 6.33 -10.16 -8.24
C TYR A 76 5.36 -10.37 -7.08
N ALA A 77 5.83 -10.20 -5.84
CA ALA A 77 5.01 -10.45 -4.65
C ALA A 77 5.01 -9.25 -3.71
N PRO A 78 4.54 -8.07 -4.16
CA PRO A 78 4.47 -6.91 -3.27
C PRO A 78 3.31 -7.04 -2.28
N ILE A 79 3.52 -6.46 -1.10
CA ILE A 79 2.45 -6.24 -0.12
C ILE A 79 2.47 -4.78 0.29
N TRP A 80 1.31 -4.23 0.62
CA TRP A 80 1.25 -2.87 1.15
C TRP A 80 0.81 -2.92 2.61
N LEU A 81 1.47 -2.10 3.43
CA LEU A 81 1.31 -2.18 4.88
C LEU A 81 0.45 -1.05 5.44
N GLY A 82 0.32 0.03 4.72
CA GLY A 82 -0.47 1.16 5.18
C GLY A 82 -0.05 2.45 4.53
N VAL A 83 -0.72 3.51 4.94
CA VAL A 83 -0.52 4.86 4.41
C VAL A 83 0.55 5.56 5.24
N ILE A 84 1.40 6.34 4.57
CA ILE A 84 2.43 7.12 5.25
C ILE A 84 1.95 8.56 5.36
N TYR A 85 1.85 9.06 6.59
CA TYR A 85 1.57 10.46 6.84
C TYR A 85 2.87 11.25 6.73
N ARG A 86 2.94 12.18 5.81
CA ARG A 86 4.14 13.00 5.62
C ARG A 86 3.89 14.44 5.97
N GLU A 87 2.66 14.88 5.92
CA GLU A 87 2.29 16.27 6.17
C GLU A 87 1.01 16.32 7.00
N LYS A 88 0.75 17.47 7.60
CA LYS A 88 -0.41 17.69 8.45
C LYS A 88 -1.72 17.42 7.72
N GLU A 89 -1.77 17.72 6.42
CA GLU A 89 -2.96 17.54 5.60
C GLU A 89 -3.34 16.07 5.41
N ASP A 90 -2.40 15.15 5.65
CA ASP A 90 -2.64 13.72 5.46
C ASP A 90 -3.37 13.07 6.62
N VAL A 91 -3.43 13.74 7.76
CA VAL A 91 -3.96 13.13 8.98
C VAL A 91 -5.41 13.54 9.22
N PRO A 92 -6.16 12.76 10.03
CA PRO A 92 -7.51 13.16 10.43
C PRO A 92 -7.54 14.50 11.16
N PRO A 93 -8.74 15.11 11.29
CA PRO A 93 -8.85 16.42 11.98
C PRO A 93 -8.21 16.43 13.36
N ASP A 94 -7.78 17.60 13.79
CA ASP A 94 -7.08 17.78 15.06
C ASP A 94 -7.83 17.19 16.26
N GLU A 95 -9.15 17.33 16.28
CA GLU A 95 -9.97 16.81 17.37
C GLU A 95 -9.78 15.31 17.55
N ILE A 96 -9.74 14.57 16.44
CA ILE A 96 -9.54 13.12 16.48
C ILE A 96 -8.12 12.79 16.90
N MET A 97 -7.14 13.48 16.36
CA MET A 97 -5.74 13.23 16.70
C MET A 97 -5.43 13.54 18.16
N GLU A 98 -6.04 14.57 18.71
CA GLU A 98 -5.88 14.90 20.12
C GLU A 98 -6.46 13.85 21.05
N GLU A 99 -7.60 13.26 20.69
CA GLU A 99 -8.20 12.20 21.48
C GLU A 99 -7.39 10.91 21.48
N LEU A 100 -6.69 10.63 20.36
CA LEU A 100 -5.94 9.40 20.20
C LEU A 100 -4.49 9.51 20.70
N SER A 101 -4.03 10.71 20.92
CA SER A 101 -2.63 10.95 21.36
C SER A 101 -2.51 11.02 22.89
#